data_50fbb19f27a78224b1000667051373e7
#
_entry.id   50fbb19f27a78224b1000667051373e7
#
_cell.length_a   1.000
_cell.length_b   1.000
_cell.length_c   1.000
_cell.angle_alpha   90.00
_cell.angle_beta   90.00
_cell.angle_gamma   90.00
#
_symmetry.space_group_name_H-M   'P 1'
#
loop_
_entity.id
_entity.type
_entity.pdbx_description
1 polymer ?
#
loop_
_entity_poly.entity_id
_entity_poly.type
_entity_poly.pdbx_seq_one_letter_code
_entity_poly.pdbx_strand_id
1 'polypeptide(L)'
;MTKLIFKKNTALVISLLILALLQGCKISHQEKIPELVNPDTVSPTVTADPSPTPVPTPVPTLTQTPVSEQVVPSSGKTGGDVKVKGIYLTGWTASSAEKMEHFIKLANETEINTFVIDIKNDDGIVSYESDVKAVRDAGTFIKKYDPEKLIKTLHENGIYVIGRVVCFRDPAYSKKHPELAVKHVKGGLWKEDRKDAEITWLDPCDKKNWSYMIDIAKEAAENGFDEIQFDYVRFPDGKTREMVFCKKDFVKYEVINEFLSTARKEMPDVTLSADIFGIVCVSPEDTEGIGQYLELIGKELDYISPMAYPSLYARGQIVNKIEFPNPDLDPYNVVYNTLLVAKERLSKVEGYKADVRPFIQAYTASWLKPGTYQTYGAKQYREQIKAVYDAGYEQWIFWDANNKYDTSAFLKE
;
A
#
# COMPACT_ATOMS: atom_id res chain seq x y z
N MET A 1 24.48 40.44 20.89
CA MET A 1 24.12 40.34 19.46
C MET A 1 24.70 39.05 18.86
N THR A 2 24.35 37.87 19.37
CA THR A 2 24.94 36.60 18.84
C THR A 2 23.99 35.40 19.07
N LYS A 3 22.69 35.55 18.80
CA LYS A 3 21.70 34.47 18.97
C LYS A 3 20.72 34.32 17.80
N LEU A 4 20.96 34.95 16.66
CA LEU A 4 19.98 34.97 15.53
C LEU A 4 20.49 34.33 14.23
N ILE A 5 21.67 33.73 14.19
CA ILE A 5 22.28 33.20 12.95
C ILE A 5 22.12 31.68 12.80
N PHE A 6 21.82 30.94 13.86
CA PHE A 6 21.78 29.47 13.82
C PHE A 6 20.45 28.85 13.33
N LYS A 7 19.35 29.62 13.29
CA LYS A 7 18.02 29.06 12.90
C LYS A 7 17.71 29.04 11.41
N LYS A 8 18.50 29.72 10.57
CA LYS A 8 18.21 29.80 9.11
C LYS A 8 18.85 28.70 8.26
N ASN A 9 19.90 28.06 8.76
CA ASN A 9 20.63 27.09 7.93
C ASN A 9 20.13 25.63 8.06
N THR A 10 19.42 25.29 9.12
CA THR A 10 18.91 23.92 9.33
C THR A 10 17.70 23.61 8.45
N ALA A 11 16.81 24.56 8.26
CA ALA A 11 15.62 24.39 7.39
C ALA A 11 15.99 24.28 5.91
N LEU A 12 17.07 24.92 5.47
CA LEU A 12 17.50 24.87 4.06
C LEU A 12 18.20 23.55 3.68
N VAL A 13 18.86 22.91 4.66
CA VAL A 13 19.55 21.64 4.43
C VAL A 13 18.56 20.47 4.38
N ILE A 14 17.50 20.52 5.18
CA ILE A 14 16.46 19.49 5.21
C ILE A 14 15.64 19.49 3.90
N SER A 15 15.29 20.67 3.36
CA SER A 15 14.53 20.78 2.11
C SER A 15 15.30 20.26 0.88
N LEU A 16 16.63 20.36 0.87
CA LEU A 16 17.48 19.86 -0.21
C LEU A 16 17.72 18.34 -0.12
N LEU A 17 17.64 17.75 1.08
CA LEU A 17 17.84 16.31 1.30
C LEU A 17 16.59 15.48 0.95
N ILE A 18 15.39 16.01 1.17
CA ILE A 18 14.14 15.36 0.77
C ILE A 18 14.03 15.28 -0.77
N LEU A 19 14.56 16.28 -1.49
CA LEU A 19 14.60 16.26 -2.96
C LEU A 19 15.50 15.14 -3.51
N ALA A 20 16.53 14.73 -2.76
CA ALA A 20 17.43 13.63 -3.16
C ALA A 20 16.80 12.25 -2.93
N LEU A 21 15.87 12.11 -1.98
CA LEU A 21 15.23 10.84 -1.61
C LEU A 21 14.18 10.36 -2.62
N LEU A 22 13.62 11.28 -3.42
CA LEU A 22 12.62 10.97 -4.44
C LEU A 22 13.21 10.57 -5.79
N GLN A 23 14.53 10.68 -5.99
CA GLN A 23 15.19 10.30 -7.24
C GLN A 23 15.43 8.78 -7.39
N GLY A 24 15.12 7.98 -6.39
CA GLY A 24 15.50 6.55 -6.32
C GLY A 24 14.52 5.56 -6.95
N CYS A 25 13.27 5.87 -7.16
CA CYS A 25 12.32 4.95 -7.80
C CYS A 25 12.28 5.10 -9.32
N LYS A 26 13.41 4.90 -9.99
CA LYS A 26 13.43 4.60 -11.42
C LYS A 26 13.21 3.09 -11.61
N ILE A 27 11.98 2.68 -11.67
CA ILE A 27 11.62 1.40 -12.26
C ILE A 27 11.02 1.72 -13.63
N SER A 28 11.88 1.70 -14.65
CA SER A 28 11.44 1.67 -16.02
C SER A 28 10.92 0.28 -16.35
N HIS A 29 9.63 0.10 -16.35
CA HIS A 29 8.99 -0.94 -17.14
C HIS A 29 8.23 -0.26 -18.27
N GLN A 30 8.96 0.02 -19.36
CA GLN A 30 8.37 0.00 -20.70
C GLN A 30 8.26 -1.48 -21.11
N GLU A 31 7.26 -2.18 -20.63
CA GLU A 31 6.72 -3.30 -21.38
C GLU A 31 5.86 -2.69 -22.48
N LYS A 32 6.31 -2.87 -23.72
CA LYS A 32 5.53 -2.58 -24.92
C LYS A 32 4.20 -3.31 -24.81
N ILE A 33 3.12 -2.57 -24.90
CA ILE A 33 1.77 -3.09 -25.08
C ILE A 33 1.79 -3.95 -26.34
N PRO A 34 1.42 -5.26 -26.28
CA PRO A 34 1.23 -6.04 -27.50
C PRO A 34 0.03 -5.48 -28.24
N GLU A 35 0.20 -5.11 -29.50
CA GLU A 35 -0.89 -4.80 -30.41
C GLU A 35 -1.82 -6.01 -30.48
N LEU A 36 -3.11 -5.76 -30.32
CA LEU A 36 -4.19 -6.70 -30.55
C LEU A 36 -4.16 -7.14 -32.02
N VAL A 37 -3.67 -8.33 -32.27
CA VAL A 37 -3.81 -9.01 -33.57
C VAL A 37 -5.21 -9.60 -33.63
N ASN A 38 -5.96 -9.08 -34.58
CA ASN A 38 -7.29 -9.55 -34.95
C ASN A 38 -7.19 -10.97 -35.58
N PRO A 39 -7.92 -11.99 -35.08
CA PRO A 39 -7.90 -13.31 -35.71
C PRO A 39 -9.09 -13.45 -36.69
N ASP A 40 -8.87 -13.07 -37.93
CA ASP A 40 -9.71 -13.58 -39.01
C ASP A 40 -8.84 -14.18 -40.11
N THR A 41 -9.33 -15.35 -40.57
CA THR A 41 -8.88 -16.18 -41.71
C THR A 41 -7.78 -17.21 -41.40
N VAL A 42 -8.10 -18.46 -41.33
CA VAL A 42 -8.02 -19.49 -42.42
C VAL A 42 -8.50 -20.84 -41.89
N SER A 43 -9.51 -21.39 -42.60
CA SER A 43 -9.83 -22.83 -42.60
C SER A 43 -8.91 -23.55 -43.59
N PRO A 44 -8.50 -24.78 -43.34
CA PRO A 44 -9.04 -25.85 -44.21
C PRO A 44 -9.37 -27.18 -43.49
N THR A 45 -10.40 -27.75 -44.00
CA THR A 45 -10.93 -29.09 -43.95
C THR A 45 -9.88 -30.21 -44.10
N VAL A 46 -9.92 -31.24 -43.24
CA VAL A 46 -9.59 -32.62 -43.63
C VAL A 46 -10.49 -33.60 -42.88
N THR A 47 -11.15 -34.41 -43.65
CA THR A 47 -11.97 -35.57 -43.34
C THR A 47 -11.15 -36.75 -42.82
N ALA A 48 -11.68 -37.51 -41.88
CA ALA A 48 -11.46 -38.96 -41.74
C ALA A 48 -12.51 -39.64 -40.88
N ASP A 49 -12.85 -40.79 -41.24
CA ASP A 49 -13.96 -41.72 -41.14
C ASP A 49 -14.01 -42.52 -39.81
N PRO A 50 -15.12 -43.19 -39.50
CA PRO A 50 -15.51 -43.60 -38.14
C PRO A 50 -15.21 -45.08 -37.83
N SER A 51 -15.03 -45.42 -36.55
CA SER A 51 -15.22 -46.79 -36.06
C SER A 51 -15.20 -46.91 -34.56
N PRO A 52 -15.73 -47.97 -33.96
CA PRO A 52 -17.12 -48.16 -33.56
C PRO A 52 -17.33 -48.06 -32.05
N THR A 53 -18.60 -47.83 -31.71
CA THR A 53 -19.14 -47.72 -30.34
C THR A 53 -19.07 -49.06 -29.57
N PRO A 54 -18.66 -49.09 -28.29
CA PRO A 54 -18.99 -50.18 -27.40
C PRO A 54 -20.27 -49.91 -26.61
N VAL A 55 -21.05 -50.96 -26.46
CA VAL A 55 -22.34 -51.06 -25.76
C VAL A 55 -22.19 -50.83 -24.28
N PRO A 56 -23.10 -50.08 -23.60
CA PRO A 56 -23.04 -49.86 -22.16
C PRO A 56 -23.54 -51.05 -21.34
N THR A 57 -22.76 -51.43 -20.37
CA THR A 57 -23.16 -52.35 -19.27
C THR A 57 -23.90 -51.56 -18.17
N PRO A 58 -24.97 -52.09 -17.59
CA PRO A 58 -25.75 -51.36 -16.59
C PRO A 58 -25.01 -51.22 -15.28
N VAL A 59 -24.92 -49.99 -14.78
CA VAL A 59 -24.40 -49.63 -13.47
C VAL A 59 -25.53 -49.71 -12.44
N PRO A 60 -25.31 -50.30 -11.24
CA PRO A 60 -26.34 -50.37 -10.23
C PRO A 60 -26.65 -49.00 -9.62
N THR A 61 -27.93 -48.70 -9.51
CA THR A 61 -28.47 -47.50 -8.87
C THR A 61 -28.13 -47.48 -7.38
N LEU A 62 -27.24 -46.55 -6.96
CA LEU A 62 -27.06 -46.23 -5.57
C LEU A 62 -28.11 -45.21 -5.15
N THR A 63 -28.92 -45.59 -4.18
CA THR A 63 -29.90 -44.75 -3.50
C THR A 63 -29.21 -43.57 -2.84
N GLN A 64 -29.48 -42.34 -3.30
CA GLN A 64 -29.00 -41.10 -2.67
C GLN A 64 -29.78 -40.88 -1.37
N THR A 65 -29.08 -40.98 -0.24
CA THR A 65 -29.50 -40.36 1.02
C THR A 65 -29.34 -38.85 0.92
N PRO A 66 -30.30 -38.04 1.35
CA PRO A 66 -30.13 -36.57 1.29
C PRO A 66 -28.99 -36.16 2.22
N VAL A 67 -27.91 -35.64 1.62
CA VAL A 67 -26.88 -34.96 2.35
C VAL A 67 -27.44 -33.59 2.74
N SER A 68 -27.65 -33.45 4.06
CA SER A 68 -27.89 -32.16 4.66
C SER A 68 -26.77 -31.21 4.24
N GLU A 69 -27.09 -30.13 3.54
CA GLU A 69 -26.22 -28.98 3.36
C GLU A 69 -25.85 -28.45 4.75
N GLN A 70 -24.71 -28.88 5.24
CA GLN A 70 -24.04 -28.14 6.30
C GLN A 70 -23.54 -26.83 5.67
N VAL A 71 -24.28 -25.75 5.93
CA VAL A 71 -23.76 -24.38 5.81
C VAL A 71 -22.52 -24.34 6.69
N VAL A 72 -21.35 -24.39 6.07
CA VAL A 72 -20.09 -24.09 6.73
C VAL A 72 -20.18 -22.61 7.07
N PRO A 73 -20.16 -22.22 8.35
CA PRO A 73 -20.08 -20.81 8.68
C PRO A 73 -18.76 -20.28 8.12
N SER A 74 -18.82 -19.27 7.27
CA SER A 74 -17.64 -18.49 6.95
C SER A 74 -17.17 -17.86 8.26
N SER A 75 -16.18 -18.48 8.90
CA SER A 75 -15.48 -17.87 10.00
C SER A 75 -14.54 -16.82 9.41
N GLY A 76 -15.10 -15.71 9.01
CA GLY A 76 -14.33 -14.49 8.81
C GLY A 76 -13.66 -14.15 10.13
N LYS A 77 -12.33 -14.32 10.22
CA LYS A 77 -11.58 -13.78 11.35
C LYS A 77 -11.78 -12.27 11.29
N THR A 78 -12.36 -11.69 12.33
CA THR A 78 -12.40 -10.23 12.47
C THR A 78 -10.98 -9.71 12.58
N GLY A 79 -10.67 -8.56 11.93
CA GLY A 79 -9.30 -8.03 11.81
C GLY A 79 -8.52 -7.93 13.12
N GLY A 80 -9.18 -7.85 14.29
CA GLY A 80 -8.56 -7.84 15.61
C GLY A 80 -7.89 -9.15 16.06
N ASP A 81 -8.22 -10.29 15.41
CA ASP A 81 -7.72 -11.61 15.82
C ASP A 81 -6.49 -12.07 15.03
N VAL A 82 -6.15 -11.39 13.92
CA VAL A 82 -5.04 -11.77 13.05
C VAL A 82 -3.79 -10.96 13.40
N LYS A 83 -2.73 -11.67 13.83
CA LYS A 83 -1.38 -11.07 13.94
C LYS A 83 -0.74 -11.07 12.56
N VAL A 84 -0.86 -9.94 11.87
CA VAL A 84 -0.43 -9.79 10.47
C VAL A 84 1.07 -9.97 10.31
N LYS A 85 1.44 -10.92 9.45
CA LYS A 85 2.78 -11.15 8.93
C LYS A 85 2.66 -11.13 7.40
N GLY A 86 2.80 -9.97 6.82
CA GLY A 86 2.31 -9.69 5.48
C GLY A 86 3.38 -9.39 4.44
N ILE A 87 2.98 -9.52 3.17
CA ILE A 87 3.71 -9.04 2.00
C ILE A 87 2.77 -8.23 1.10
N TYR A 88 3.35 -7.23 0.41
CA TYR A 88 2.62 -6.44 -0.57
C TYR A 88 2.67 -7.08 -1.95
N LEU A 89 1.54 -7.08 -2.65
CA LEU A 89 1.39 -7.57 -4.02
C LEU A 89 0.70 -6.52 -4.89
N THR A 90 1.28 -6.25 -6.07
CA THR A 90 0.62 -5.36 -7.04
C THR A 90 -0.63 -6.00 -7.62
N GLY A 91 -1.57 -5.20 -8.15
CA GLY A 91 -2.72 -5.73 -8.89
C GLY A 91 -2.32 -6.57 -10.10
N TRP A 92 -1.15 -6.33 -10.71
CA TRP A 92 -0.62 -7.19 -11.79
C TRP A 92 -0.12 -8.55 -11.28
N THR A 93 0.47 -8.59 -10.10
CA THR A 93 0.84 -9.86 -9.47
C THR A 93 -0.41 -10.64 -9.09
N ALA A 94 -1.41 -9.97 -8.52
CA ALA A 94 -2.69 -10.57 -8.16
C ALA A 94 -3.48 -11.10 -9.37
N SER A 95 -3.23 -10.58 -10.58
CA SER A 95 -3.86 -11.07 -11.83
C SER A 95 -3.22 -12.33 -12.40
N SER A 96 -1.99 -12.67 -11.99
CA SER A 96 -1.25 -13.84 -12.52
C SER A 96 -1.54 -15.07 -11.67
N ALA A 97 -2.20 -16.06 -12.26
CA ALA A 97 -2.49 -17.34 -11.60
C ALA A 97 -1.21 -18.01 -11.09
N GLU A 98 -0.14 -18.04 -11.91
CA GLU A 98 1.16 -18.64 -11.54
C GLU A 98 1.79 -17.94 -10.32
N LYS A 99 1.81 -16.60 -10.32
CA LYS A 99 2.36 -15.84 -9.19
C LYS A 99 1.52 -16.02 -7.93
N MET A 100 0.20 -16.01 -8.07
CA MET A 100 -0.69 -16.22 -6.92
C MET A 100 -0.55 -17.62 -6.33
N GLU A 101 -0.44 -18.66 -7.18
CA GLU A 101 -0.14 -20.01 -6.71
C GLU A 101 1.17 -20.07 -5.92
N HIS A 102 2.23 -19.39 -6.42
CA HIS A 102 3.50 -19.28 -5.73
C HIS A 102 3.36 -18.62 -4.34
N PHE A 103 2.66 -17.48 -4.25
CA PHE A 103 2.50 -16.77 -2.97
C PHE A 103 1.54 -17.47 -2.01
N ILE A 104 0.48 -18.10 -2.50
CA ILE A 104 -0.40 -18.94 -1.69
C ILE A 104 0.39 -20.12 -1.10
N LYS A 105 1.22 -20.77 -1.92
CA LYS A 105 2.10 -21.83 -1.43
C LYS A 105 3.07 -21.32 -0.36
N LEU A 106 3.67 -20.13 -0.59
CA LEU A 106 4.53 -19.49 0.42
C LEU A 106 3.79 -19.29 1.74
N ALA A 107 2.56 -18.76 1.71
CA ALA A 107 1.76 -18.56 2.90
C ALA A 107 1.42 -19.88 3.61
N ASN A 108 1.09 -20.92 2.84
CA ASN A 108 0.79 -22.26 3.40
C ASN A 108 2.01 -22.96 4.01
N GLU A 109 3.22 -22.58 3.65
CA GLU A 109 4.48 -23.23 4.09
C GLU A 109 5.28 -22.39 5.10
N THR A 110 4.85 -21.16 5.41
CA THR A 110 5.63 -20.23 6.24
C THR A 110 4.74 -19.38 7.16
N GLU A 111 5.40 -18.55 7.96
CA GLU A 111 4.73 -17.58 8.85
C GLU A 111 3.94 -16.47 8.14
N ILE A 112 4.00 -16.37 6.80
CA ILE A 112 3.20 -15.39 6.03
C ILE A 112 1.73 -15.79 6.08
N ASN A 113 0.88 -14.84 6.50
CA ASN A 113 -0.55 -15.07 6.65
C ASN A 113 -1.41 -13.95 6.02
N THR A 114 -0.78 -12.96 5.39
CA THR A 114 -1.48 -11.76 4.93
C THR A 114 -0.91 -11.25 3.62
N PHE A 115 -1.79 -10.88 2.69
CA PHE A 115 -1.41 -10.15 1.48
C PHE A 115 -2.04 -8.76 1.46
N VAL A 116 -1.22 -7.74 1.21
CA VAL A 116 -1.69 -6.39 0.88
C VAL A 116 -1.77 -6.28 -0.62
N ILE A 117 -2.96 -6.05 -1.18
CA ILE A 117 -3.20 -6.03 -2.63
C ILE A 117 -3.73 -4.67 -3.07
N ASP A 118 -3.19 -4.13 -4.18
CA ASP A 118 -3.68 -2.88 -4.75
C ASP A 118 -5.13 -2.99 -5.25
N ILE A 119 -6.02 -2.29 -4.59
CA ILE A 119 -7.34 -1.92 -5.10
C ILE A 119 -7.18 -0.79 -6.10
N LYS A 120 -6.56 0.31 -5.66
CA LYS A 120 -6.23 1.47 -6.47
C LYS A 120 -4.74 1.78 -6.32
N ASN A 121 -4.01 1.73 -7.43
CA ASN A 121 -2.55 1.85 -7.45
C ASN A 121 -2.04 3.30 -7.52
N ASP A 122 -0.71 3.46 -7.54
CA ASP A 122 0.00 4.74 -7.59
C ASP A 122 -0.26 5.57 -8.86
N ASP A 123 -0.78 4.96 -9.93
CA ASP A 123 -1.18 5.66 -11.16
C ASP A 123 -2.61 6.18 -11.10
N GLY A 124 -3.35 5.88 -10.02
CA GLY A 124 -4.76 6.23 -9.87
C GLY A 124 -5.71 5.25 -10.55
N ILE A 125 -5.26 4.03 -10.84
CA ILE A 125 -6.03 3.01 -11.56
C ILE A 125 -6.58 1.98 -10.59
N VAL A 126 -7.90 1.76 -10.60
CA VAL A 126 -8.58 0.67 -9.89
C VAL A 126 -8.27 -0.65 -10.62
N SER A 127 -7.94 -1.69 -9.89
CA SER A 127 -7.38 -2.94 -10.41
C SER A 127 -8.44 -3.96 -10.88
N TYR A 128 -9.72 -3.63 -10.79
CA TYR A 128 -10.84 -4.47 -11.25
C TYR A 128 -11.92 -3.60 -11.89
N GLU A 129 -12.91 -4.23 -12.50
CA GLU A 129 -14.09 -3.55 -13.06
C GLU A 129 -14.96 -3.06 -11.91
N SER A 130 -14.86 -1.77 -11.62
CA SER A 130 -15.53 -1.13 -10.49
C SER A 130 -16.95 -0.68 -10.85
N ASP A 131 -17.88 -0.78 -9.91
CA ASP A 131 -19.23 -0.23 -10.01
C ASP A 131 -19.33 1.21 -9.51
N VAL A 132 -18.27 1.73 -8.90
CA VAL A 132 -18.21 3.13 -8.46
C VAL A 132 -18.40 4.06 -9.65
N LYS A 133 -19.47 4.86 -9.63
CA LYS A 133 -19.83 5.73 -10.75
C LYS A 133 -18.69 6.67 -11.18
N ALA A 134 -17.97 7.25 -10.25
CA ALA A 134 -16.87 8.16 -10.54
C ALA A 134 -15.71 7.46 -11.26
N VAL A 135 -15.40 6.20 -10.91
CA VAL A 135 -14.38 5.36 -11.55
C VAL A 135 -14.81 5.03 -12.99
N ARG A 136 -16.06 4.64 -13.18
CA ARG A 136 -16.61 4.29 -14.50
C ARG A 136 -16.66 5.49 -15.44
N ASP A 137 -17.19 6.61 -14.98
CA ASP A 137 -17.32 7.82 -15.79
C ASP A 137 -15.95 8.34 -16.24
N ALA A 138 -14.93 8.26 -15.37
CA ALA A 138 -13.58 8.66 -15.69
C ALA A 138 -12.79 7.61 -16.49
N GLY A 139 -13.23 6.34 -16.49
CA GLY A 139 -12.52 5.22 -17.11
C GLY A 139 -11.18 4.95 -16.44
N THR A 140 -11.11 5.09 -15.10
CA THR A 140 -9.88 4.93 -14.32
C THR A 140 -9.77 3.54 -13.68
N PHE A 141 -10.07 2.50 -14.45
CA PHE A 141 -9.90 1.11 -14.01
C PHE A 141 -9.30 0.24 -15.12
N ILE A 142 -8.69 -0.84 -14.72
CA ILE A 142 -8.23 -1.93 -15.59
C ILE A 142 -8.63 -3.24 -14.91
N LYS A 143 -9.40 -4.07 -15.61
CA LYS A 143 -9.82 -5.39 -15.10
C LYS A 143 -8.61 -6.33 -15.07
N LYS A 144 -7.84 -6.30 -13.99
CA LYS A 144 -6.69 -7.16 -13.76
C LYS A 144 -7.13 -8.49 -13.12
N TYR A 145 -8.03 -8.43 -12.15
CA TYR A 145 -8.55 -9.61 -11.45
C TYR A 145 -10.04 -9.43 -11.14
N ASP A 146 -10.68 -10.52 -10.79
CA ASP A 146 -12.02 -10.56 -10.22
C ASP A 146 -11.87 -10.55 -8.70
N PRO A 147 -12.32 -9.50 -8.00
CA PRO A 147 -12.05 -9.36 -6.57
C PRO A 147 -12.71 -10.44 -5.72
N GLU A 148 -13.99 -10.76 -5.95
CA GLU A 148 -14.70 -11.77 -5.16
C GLU A 148 -14.05 -13.14 -5.29
N LYS A 149 -13.69 -13.53 -6.51
CA LYS A 149 -13.03 -14.80 -6.78
C LYS A 149 -11.64 -14.86 -6.14
N LEU A 150 -10.87 -13.78 -6.25
CA LEU A 150 -9.52 -13.70 -5.66
C LEU A 150 -9.60 -13.81 -4.14
N ILE A 151 -10.44 -13.01 -3.50
CA ILE A 151 -10.59 -12.98 -2.04
C ILE A 151 -11.07 -14.35 -1.52
N LYS A 152 -12.09 -14.92 -2.17
CA LYS A 152 -12.56 -16.27 -1.82
C LYS A 152 -11.42 -17.30 -1.86
N THR A 153 -10.59 -17.29 -2.91
CA THR A 153 -9.45 -18.21 -3.03
C THR A 153 -8.44 -18.01 -1.91
N LEU A 154 -8.16 -16.74 -1.53
CA LEU A 154 -7.22 -16.42 -0.46
C LEU A 154 -7.77 -16.83 0.91
N HIS A 155 -9.05 -16.59 1.17
CA HIS A 155 -9.71 -17.02 2.40
C HIS A 155 -9.77 -18.55 2.55
N GLU A 156 -10.01 -19.29 1.45
CA GLU A 156 -9.94 -20.76 1.45
C GLU A 156 -8.54 -21.29 1.83
N ASN A 157 -7.50 -20.48 1.69
CA ASN A 157 -6.14 -20.76 2.13
C ASN A 157 -5.78 -20.09 3.49
N GLY A 158 -6.75 -19.54 4.21
CA GLY A 158 -6.54 -18.92 5.51
C GLY A 158 -5.77 -17.60 5.49
N ILE A 159 -5.67 -16.95 4.32
CA ILE A 159 -4.91 -15.72 4.11
C ILE A 159 -5.82 -14.51 4.35
N TYR A 160 -5.39 -13.60 5.24
CA TYR A 160 -6.01 -12.30 5.48
C TYR A 160 -5.67 -11.32 4.36
N VAL A 161 -6.64 -10.56 3.87
CA VAL A 161 -6.45 -9.72 2.68
C VAL A 161 -6.69 -8.26 2.98
N ILE A 162 -5.62 -7.47 2.91
CA ILE A 162 -5.66 -6.01 3.06
C ILE A 162 -5.76 -5.37 1.68
N GLY A 163 -6.78 -4.56 1.46
CA GLY A 163 -6.94 -3.80 0.23
C GLY A 163 -6.30 -2.42 0.33
N ARG A 164 -5.26 -2.17 -0.47
CA ARG A 164 -4.57 -0.87 -0.49
C ARG A 164 -5.24 0.10 -1.47
N VAL A 165 -5.62 1.26 -0.96
CA VAL A 165 -6.18 2.39 -1.72
C VAL A 165 -5.21 3.56 -1.68
N VAL A 166 -4.56 3.86 -2.80
CA VAL A 166 -3.75 5.08 -2.96
C VAL A 166 -4.69 6.28 -3.04
N CYS A 167 -4.61 7.19 -2.08
CA CYS A 167 -5.56 8.29 -1.93
C CYS A 167 -5.25 9.46 -2.89
N PHE A 168 -4.57 10.49 -2.38
CA PHE A 168 -4.50 11.77 -3.06
C PHE A 168 -3.46 11.85 -4.19
N ARG A 169 -2.49 10.93 -4.24
CA ARG A 169 -1.61 10.79 -5.40
C ARG A 169 -2.34 10.03 -6.49
N ASP A 170 -2.92 10.75 -7.44
CA ASP A 170 -3.81 10.17 -8.45
C ASP A 170 -3.65 10.85 -9.82
N PRO A 171 -2.67 10.43 -10.62
CA PRO A 171 -2.45 11.00 -11.95
C PRO A 171 -3.57 10.72 -12.93
N ALA A 172 -4.29 9.59 -12.80
CA ALA A 172 -5.34 9.24 -13.74
C ALA A 172 -6.59 10.09 -13.55
N TYR A 173 -7.12 10.14 -12.33
CA TYR A 173 -8.35 10.87 -12.05
C TYR A 173 -8.14 12.38 -12.07
N SER A 174 -7.01 12.89 -11.53
CA SER A 174 -6.69 14.32 -11.54
C SER A 174 -6.55 14.92 -12.94
N LYS A 175 -6.09 14.15 -13.92
CA LYS A 175 -6.03 14.58 -15.33
C LYS A 175 -7.41 14.64 -15.98
N LYS A 176 -8.34 13.77 -15.57
CA LYS A 176 -9.73 13.76 -16.05
C LYS A 176 -10.57 14.84 -15.37
N HIS A 177 -10.27 15.13 -14.12
CA HIS A 177 -10.94 16.09 -13.26
C HIS A 177 -9.97 17.15 -12.74
N PRO A 178 -9.43 18.00 -13.65
CA PRO A 178 -8.48 19.01 -13.27
C PRO A 178 -9.03 20.01 -12.24
N GLU A 179 -10.34 20.21 -12.15
CA GLU A 179 -10.98 21.06 -11.14
C GLU A 179 -10.83 20.53 -9.72
N LEU A 180 -10.64 19.20 -9.53
CA LEU A 180 -10.46 18.53 -8.25
C LEU A 180 -8.99 18.34 -7.85
N ALA A 181 -8.06 18.74 -8.71
CA ALA A 181 -6.64 18.52 -8.51
C ALA A 181 -5.92 19.72 -7.91
N VAL A 182 -4.78 19.47 -7.27
CA VAL A 182 -3.84 20.51 -6.82
C VAL A 182 -3.36 21.31 -8.05
N LYS A 183 -3.50 22.64 -7.98
CA LYS A 183 -3.09 23.55 -9.05
C LYS A 183 -1.69 24.08 -8.82
N HIS A 184 -1.03 24.48 -9.90
CA HIS A 184 0.21 25.22 -9.83
C HIS A 184 -0.08 26.73 -9.84
N VAL A 185 0.65 27.53 -9.05
CA VAL A 185 0.47 29.01 -8.98
C VAL A 185 0.63 29.72 -10.33
N LYS A 186 1.33 29.12 -11.29
CA LYS A 186 1.50 29.62 -12.66
C LYS A 186 0.41 29.14 -13.63
N GLY A 187 -0.59 28.42 -13.12
CA GLY A 187 -1.64 27.79 -13.92
C GLY A 187 -1.37 26.32 -14.23
N GLY A 188 -2.44 25.60 -14.57
CA GLY A 188 -2.41 24.14 -14.79
C GLY A 188 -2.30 23.31 -13.52
N LEU A 189 -2.07 22.02 -13.66
CA LEU A 189 -1.91 21.10 -12.55
C LEU A 189 -0.51 21.22 -11.93
N TRP A 190 -0.44 21.13 -10.62
CA TRP A 190 0.83 20.94 -9.94
C TRP A 190 1.33 19.50 -10.19
N LYS A 191 2.63 19.36 -10.44
CA LYS A 191 3.27 18.07 -10.72
C LYS A 191 4.44 17.88 -9.79
N GLU A 192 4.63 16.63 -9.33
CA GLU A 192 5.88 16.29 -8.64
C GLU A 192 7.08 16.53 -9.54
N ASP A 193 8.18 17.01 -8.95
CA ASP A 193 9.44 17.20 -9.66
C ASP A 193 10.14 15.86 -9.91
N ARG A 194 9.59 15.09 -10.84
CA ARG A 194 10.16 13.82 -11.33
C ARG A 194 10.44 13.90 -12.81
N LYS A 195 11.65 13.47 -13.21
CA LYS A 195 12.13 13.60 -14.57
C LYS A 195 11.35 12.83 -15.62
N ASP A 196 10.76 11.69 -15.23
CA ASP A 196 10.24 10.70 -16.17
C ASP A 196 8.73 10.41 -15.99
N ALA A 197 8.03 11.14 -15.11
CA ALA A 197 6.60 10.90 -14.89
C ALA A 197 5.86 12.20 -14.53
N GLU A 198 4.73 12.42 -15.18
CA GLU A 198 3.79 13.50 -14.83
C GLU A 198 2.86 13.05 -13.70
N ILE A 199 3.36 13.12 -12.48
CA ILE A 199 2.60 12.73 -11.29
C ILE A 199 1.84 13.95 -10.77
N THR A 200 0.52 13.85 -10.82
CA THR A 200 -0.42 14.87 -10.33
C THR A 200 -1.20 14.35 -9.15
N TRP A 201 -1.78 15.26 -8.38
CA TRP A 201 -2.43 14.98 -7.12
C TRP A 201 -3.84 15.55 -7.10
N LEU A 202 -4.75 14.81 -6.50
CA LEU A 202 -6.04 15.33 -6.06
C LEU A 202 -5.85 16.25 -4.86
N ASP A 203 -6.67 17.30 -4.78
CA ASP A 203 -6.62 18.25 -3.68
C ASP A 203 -7.21 17.62 -2.40
N PRO A 204 -6.41 17.41 -1.34
CA PRO A 204 -6.92 16.83 -0.11
C PRO A 204 -7.98 17.71 0.60
N CYS A 205 -8.06 18.99 0.28
CA CYS A 205 -9.05 19.90 0.84
C CYS A 205 -10.43 19.78 0.18
N ASP A 206 -10.55 19.15 -1.00
CA ASP A 206 -11.83 19.00 -1.71
C ASP A 206 -12.54 17.71 -1.27
N LYS A 207 -13.67 17.86 -0.59
CA LYS A 207 -14.46 16.72 -0.07
C LYS A 207 -15.05 15.80 -1.15
N LYS A 208 -15.10 16.24 -2.41
CA LYS A 208 -15.50 15.37 -3.52
C LYS A 208 -14.44 14.27 -3.73
N ASN A 209 -13.17 14.59 -3.52
CA ASN A 209 -12.10 13.59 -3.54
C ASN A 209 -12.23 12.59 -2.40
N TRP A 210 -12.73 13.02 -1.22
CA TRP A 210 -12.99 12.11 -0.11
C TRP A 210 -14.07 11.09 -0.45
N SER A 211 -15.20 11.55 -0.99
CA SER A 211 -16.28 10.66 -1.43
C SER A 211 -15.79 9.64 -2.45
N TYR A 212 -15.01 10.09 -3.45
CA TYR A 212 -14.43 9.21 -4.46
C TYR A 212 -13.56 8.09 -3.84
N MET A 213 -12.70 8.41 -2.87
CA MET A 213 -11.86 7.41 -2.20
C MET A 213 -12.67 6.48 -1.29
N ILE A 214 -13.65 7.03 -0.56
CA ILE A 214 -14.50 6.26 0.35
C ILE A 214 -15.41 5.31 -0.43
N ASP A 215 -15.95 5.72 -1.57
CA ASP A 215 -16.79 4.85 -2.41
C ASP A 215 -15.98 3.65 -2.94
N ILE A 216 -14.72 3.86 -3.37
CA ILE A 216 -13.81 2.77 -3.77
C ILE A 216 -13.52 1.84 -2.58
N ALA A 217 -13.27 2.40 -1.40
CA ALA A 217 -13.01 1.64 -0.19
C ALA A 217 -14.21 0.80 0.26
N LYS A 218 -15.42 1.34 0.17
CA LYS A 218 -16.67 0.63 0.47
C LYS A 218 -16.88 -0.55 -0.49
N GLU A 219 -16.77 -0.30 -1.79
CA GLU A 219 -16.89 -1.35 -2.81
C GLU A 219 -15.87 -2.49 -2.56
N ALA A 220 -14.65 -2.16 -2.18
CA ALA A 220 -13.65 -3.17 -1.87
C ALA A 220 -14.01 -3.98 -0.62
N ALA A 221 -14.50 -3.34 0.44
CA ALA A 221 -14.98 -4.04 1.63
C ALA A 221 -16.18 -4.95 1.30
N GLU A 222 -17.10 -4.50 0.45
CA GLU A 222 -18.25 -5.29 -0.04
C GLU A 222 -17.77 -6.50 -0.89
N ASN A 223 -16.67 -6.37 -1.64
CA ASN A 223 -16.04 -7.44 -2.39
C ASN A 223 -15.30 -8.46 -1.50
N GLY A 224 -15.22 -8.22 -0.17
CA GLY A 224 -14.72 -9.16 0.82
C GLY A 224 -13.28 -8.93 1.27
N PHE A 225 -12.64 -7.80 0.95
CA PHE A 225 -11.38 -7.42 1.61
C PHE A 225 -11.59 -7.28 3.12
N ASP A 226 -10.71 -7.89 3.90
CA ASP A 226 -10.82 -7.92 5.37
C ASP A 226 -10.48 -6.57 6.01
N GLU A 227 -9.66 -5.76 5.34
CA GLU A 227 -9.18 -4.48 5.80
C GLU A 227 -8.94 -3.53 4.62
N ILE A 228 -9.23 -2.26 4.82
CA ILE A 228 -8.89 -1.19 3.88
C ILE A 228 -7.71 -0.38 4.40
N GLN A 229 -6.64 -0.31 3.62
CA GLN A 229 -5.43 0.45 3.93
C GLN A 229 -5.31 1.67 3.02
N PHE A 230 -5.37 2.86 3.61
CA PHE A 230 -5.19 4.12 2.90
C PHE A 230 -3.70 4.47 2.80
N ASP A 231 -3.17 4.50 1.58
CA ASP A 231 -1.83 5.01 1.30
C ASP A 231 -1.89 6.38 0.61
N TYR A 232 -0.80 7.12 0.62
CA TYR A 232 -0.76 8.52 0.15
C TYR A 232 -1.89 9.37 0.73
N VAL A 233 -2.30 9.05 1.95
CA VAL A 233 -3.25 9.81 2.76
C VAL A 233 -2.53 10.99 3.41
N ARG A 234 -2.13 11.92 2.54
CA ARG A 234 -1.28 13.07 2.85
C ARG A 234 -1.34 14.13 1.76
N PHE A 235 -0.82 15.31 2.06
CA PHE A 235 -0.54 16.31 1.06
C PHE A 235 0.71 15.95 0.25
N PRO A 236 0.85 16.47 -0.99
CA PRO A 236 2.08 16.32 -1.75
C PRO A 236 3.25 16.97 -1.00
N ASP A 237 4.39 16.29 -1.03
CA ASP A 237 5.67 16.84 -0.61
C ASP A 237 6.26 17.69 -1.73
N GLY A 238 6.98 18.74 -1.35
CA GLY A 238 7.59 19.66 -2.29
C GLY A 238 7.36 21.13 -1.95
N LYS A 239 7.51 21.99 -2.93
CA LYS A 239 7.43 23.43 -2.69
C LYS A 239 5.99 23.89 -2.52
N THR A 240 5.47 23.85 -1.30
CA THR A 240 4.08 24.27 -0.98
C THR A 240 3.72 25.65 -1.57
N ARG A 241 4.69 26.58 -1.68
CA ARG A 241 4.47 27.90 -2.32
C ARG A 241 4.13 27.84 -3.82
N GLU A 242 4.35 26.71 -4.47
CA GLU A 242 3.99 26.49 -5.87
C GLU A 242 2.62 25.83 -6.03
N MET A 243 1.99 25.39 -4.92
CA MET A 243 0.71 24.70 -4.89
C MET A 243 -0.43 25.67 -4.57
N VAL A 244 -1.58 25.42 -5.19
CA VAL A 244 -2.85 26.10 -4.90
C VAL A 244 -3.89 25.04 -4.61
N PHE A 245 -4.50 25.14 -3.44
CA PHE A 245 -5.57 24.28 -2.97
C PHE A 245 -6.92 25.01 -3.05
N CYS A 246 -8.02 24.26 -3.06
CA CYS A 246 -9.38 24.80 -3.13
C CYS A 246 -9.76 25.59 -1.87
N LYS A 247 -9.14 25.27 -0.72
CA LYS A 247 -9.33 25.93 0.57
C LYS A 247 -8.13 26.83 0.88
N LYS A 248 -8.40 27.97 1.51
CA LYS A 248 -7.39 28.86 2.09
C LYS A 248 -7.40 28.70 3.62
N ASP A 249 -6.29 29.01 4.24
CA ASP A 249 -6.17 29.07 5.73
C ASP A 249 -6.63 27.75 6.40
N PHE A 250 -5.93 26.65 6.12
CA PHE A 250 -6.18 25.33 6.69
C PHE A 250 -4.91 24.74 7.29
N VAL A 251 -5.11 23.82 8.23
CA VAL A 251 -4.05 23.01 8.82
C VAL A 251 -4.08 21.62 8.16
N LYS A 252 -2.97 21.20 7.58
CA LYS A 252 -2.90 19.99 6.75
C LYS A 252 -3.30 18.73 7.51
N TYR A 253 -2.77 18.52 8.72
CA TYR A 253 -3.12 17.34 9.52
C TYR A 253 -4.60 17.34 9.97
N GLU A 254 -5.22 18.51 10.17
CA GLU A 254 -6.66 18.55 10.46
C GLU A 254 -7.50 18.08 9.28
N VAL A 255 -7.11 18.46 8.05
CA VAL A 255 -7.79 18.02 6.82
C VAL A 255 -7.67 16.49 6.65
N ILE A 256 -6.47 15.93 6.86
CA ILE A 256 -6.27 14.49 6.76
C ILE A 256 -7.05 13.74 7.84
N ASN A 257 -7.03 14.23 9.08
CA ASN A 257 -7.80 13.60 10.16
C ASN A 257 -9.31 13.72 9.94
N GLU A 258 -9.81 14.83 9.36
CA GLU A 258 -11.22 14.97 8.99
C GLU A 258 -11.62 13.97 7.88
N PHE A 259 -10.74 13.73 6.91
CA PHE A 259 -10.94 12.67 5.90
C PHE A 259 -11.05 11.28 6.57
N LEU A 260 -10.10 10.92 7.43
CA LEU A 260 -10.10 9.62 8.12
C LEU A 260 -11.32 9.45 9.05
N SER A 261 -11.71 10.52 9.75
CA SER A 261 -12.93 10.51 10.55
C SER A 261 -14.20 10.35 9.69
N THR A 262 -14.21 10.94 8.49
CA THR A 262 -15.30 10.75 7.54
C THR A 262 -15.33 9.31 7.05
N ALA A 263 -14.19 8.74 6.68
CA ALA A 263 -14.07 7.34 6.26
C ALA A 263 -14.56 6.38 7.36
N ARG A 264 -14.17 6.60 8.62
CA ARG A 264 -14.64 5.81 9.77
C ARG A 264 -16.16 5.88 9.95
N LYS A 265 -16.75 7.06 9.82
CA LYS A 265 -18.22 7.23 9.94
C LYS A 265 -18.98 6.50 8.83
N GLU A 266 -18.42 6.50 7.63
CA GLU A 266 -19.01 5.84 6.47
C GLU A 266 -18.80 4.32 6.45
N MET A 267 -17.77 3.82 7.18
CA MET A 267 -17.39 2.41 7.27
C MET A 267 -17.14 2.01 8.74
N PRO A 268 -18.16 2.05 9.62
CA PRO A 268 -17.97 1.84 11.05
C PRO A 268 -17.47 0.45 11.41
N ASP A 269 -17.85 -0.56 10.63
CA ASP A 269 -17.56 -1.97 10.89
C ASP A 269 -16.37 -2.52 10.06
N VAL A 270 -15.74 -1.68 9.23
CA VAL A 270 -14.58 -2.07 8.40
C VAL A 270 -13.30 -1.79 9.17
N THR A 271 -12.37 -2.74 9.17
CA THR A 271 -11.02 -2.49 9.66
C THR A 271 -10.29 -1.50 8.76
N LEU A 272 -9.87 -0.36 9.32
CA LEU A 272 -9.22 0.73 8.59
C LEU A 272 -7.80 0.92 9.07
N SER A 273 -6.87 1.03 8.13
CA SER A 273 -5.48 1.38 8.39
C SER A 273 -4.97 2.49 7.47
N ALA A 274 -3.84 3.10 7.83
CA ALA A 274 -3.19 4.11 7.00
C ALA A 274 -1.67 3.96 7.00
N ASP A 275 -1.08 4.16 5.82
CA ASP A 275 0.36 4.22 5.65
C ASP A 275 0.87 5.62 5.96
N ILE A 276 1.89 5.69 6.79
CA ILE A 276 2.55 6.94 7.15
C ILE A 276 4.06 6.84 6.85
N PHE A 277 4.69 7.97 6.59
CA PHE A 277 6.14 7.97 6.46
C PHE A 277 6.81 7.56 7.78
N GLY A 278 7.83 6.69 7.71
CA GLY A 278 8.58 6.26 8.89
C GLY A 278 9.18 7.44 9.67
N ILE A 279 9.60 8.49 8.97
CA ILE A 279 10.14 9.70 9.60
C ILE A 279 9.11 10.42 10.50
N VAL A 280 7.81 10.29 10.25
CA VAL A 280 6.73 10.86 11.08
C VAL A 280 6.79 10.31 12.52
N CYS A 281 7.29 9.08 12.69
CA CYS A 281 7.48 8.49 14.02
C CYS A 281 8.49 9.27 14.87
N VAL A 282 9.45 9.96 14.25
CA VAL A 282 10.53 10.68 14.94
C VAL A 282 10.41 12.20 14.83
N SER A 283 9.71 12.69 13.82
CA SER A 283 9.47 14.12 13.61
C SER A 283 8.37 14.64 14.55
N PRO A 284 8.58 15.76 15.26
CA PRO A 284 7.55 16.34 16.10
C PRO A 284 6.44 16.96 15.24
N GLU A 285 5.20 16.83 15.66
CA GLU A 285 4.01 17.40 15.02
C GLU A 285 3.96 17.04 13.51
N ASP A 286 3.50 17.95 12.66
CA ASP A 286 3.54 17.83 11.17
C ASP A 286 4.72 18.64 10.60
N THR A 287 5.93 18.45 11.14
CA THR A 287 7.14 19.16 10.66
C THR A 287 7.51 18.79 9.23
N GLU A 288 7.11 17.64 8.77
CA GLU A 288 7.27 17.23 7.34
C GLU A 288 6.33 18.02 6.43
N GLY A 289 5.30 18.66 7.00
CA GLY A 289 4.37 19.52 6.29
C GLY A 289 3.52 18.80 5.25
N ILE A 290 3.18 17.53 5.51
CA ILE A 290 2.40 16.67 4.61
C ILE A 290 1.02 16.28 5.18
N GLY A 291 0.70 16.72 6.38
CA GLY A 291 -0.57 16.40 7.04
C GLY A 291 -0.55 15.09 7.82
N GLN A 292 0.62 14.53 8.08
CA GLN A 292 0.78 13.35 8.92
C GLN A 292 1.37 13.75 10.28
N TYR A 293 0.56 13.68 11.32
CA TYR A 293 0.92 13.98 12.70
C TYR A 293 0.67 12.73 13.55
N LEU A 294 1.73 12.09 14.02
CA LEU A 294 1.70 10.77 14.65
C LEU A 294 0.63 10.63 15.73
N GLU A 295 0.57 11.60 16.66
CA GLU A 295 -0.34 11.58 17.81
C GLU A 295 -1.82 11.79 17.45
N LEU A 296 -2.13 12.11 16.20
CA LEU A 296 -3.49 12.41 15.78
C LEU A 296 -4.01 11.45 14.73
N ILE A 297 -3.15 10.98 13.79
CA ILE A 297 -3.57 10.26 12.60
C ILE A 297 -4.24 8.93 12.88
N GLY A 298 -3.89 8.25 13.98
CA GLY A 298 -4.45 6.95 14.35
C GLY A 298 -5.72 7.00 15.19
N LYS A 299 -6.29 8.19 15.47
CA LYS A 299 -7.44 8.29 16.39
C LYS A 299 -8.71 7.63 15.88
N GLU A 300 -8.88 7.56 14.59
CA GLU A 300 -10.06 6.98 13.93
C GLU A 300 -9.74 5.69 13.14
N LEU A 301 -8.52 5.15 13.33
CA LEU A 301 -8.04 3.96 12.63
C LEU A 301 -7.86 2.80 13.61
N ASP A 302 -7.82 1.58 13.08
CA ASP A 302 -7.47 0.37 13.82
C ASP A 302 -5.95 0.14 13.78
N TYR A 303 -5.29 0.50 12.66
CA TYR A 303 -3.84 0.40 12.52
C TYR A 303 -3.24 1.64 11.85
N ILE A 304 -2.00 1.95 12.20
CA ILE A 304 -1.11 2.77 11.39
C ILE A 304 0.08 1.93 10.94
N SER A 305 0.53 2.12 9.71
CA SER A 305 1.64 1.39 9.12
C SER A 305 2.80 2.33 8.76
N PRO A 306 3.70 2.62 9.71
CA PRO A 306 4.89 3.40 9.40
C PRO A 306 5.77 2.69 8.39
N MET A 307 6.10 3.36 7.28
CA MET A 307 7.05 2.90 6.27
C MET A 307 8.48 3.06 6.80
N ALA A 308 8.88 2.16 7.70
CA ALA A 308 10.18 2.19 8.36
C ALA A 308 11.29 1.60 7.48
N TYR A 309 11.42 2.13 6.25
CA TYR A 309 12.42 1.67 5.29
C TYR A 309 13.76 2.36 5.54
N PRO A 310 14.83 1.64 5.93
CA PRO A 310 16.13 2.24 6.23
C PRO A 310 16.68 3.10 5.09
N SER A 311 16.42 2.71 3.84
CA SER A 311 16.87 3.48 2.66
C SER A 311 16.22 4.85 2.49
N LEU A 312 15.09 5.12 3.16
CA LEU A 312 14.38 6.40 3.10
C LEU A 312 14.81 7.40 4.19
N TYR A 313 15.65 6.97 5.13
CA TYR A 313 16.23 7.89 6.11
C TYR A 313 17.44 8.59 5.53
N ALA A 314 17.56 9.88 5.82
CA ALA A 314 18.71 10.67 5.36
C ALA A 314 20.02 10.16 5.98
N ARG A 315 21.11 10.32 5.25
CA ARG A 315 22.45 10.04 5.81
C ARG A 315 22.73 10.99 6.97
N GLY A 316 23.21 10.45 8.06
CA GLY A 316 23.39 11.20 9.31
C GLY A 316 22.06 11.50 10.03
N GLN A 317 20.97 10.82 9.67
CA GLN A 317 19.69 10.96 10.36
C GLN A 317 19.84 10.57 11.84
N ILE A 318 19.31 11.43 12.71
CA ILE A 318 19.22 11.11 14.13
C ILE A 318 17.85 10.50 14.42
N VAL A 319 17.85 9.28 14.94
CA VAL A 319 16.67 8.58 15.43
C VAL A 319 16.94 8.13 16.85
N ASN A 320 16.04 8.43 17.77
CA ASN A 320 16.19 8.10 19.20
C ASN A 320 17.56 8.52 19.79
N LYS A 321 18.04 9.71 19.44
CA LYS A 321 19.34 10.27 19.85
C LYS A 321 20.58 9.56 19.29
N ILE A 322 20.40 8.61 18.38
CA ILE A 322 21.46 7.88 17.70
C ILE A 322 21.60 8.42 16.29
N GLU A 323 22.81 8.81 15.88
CA GLU A 323 23.11 9.21 14.51
C GLU A 323 23.37 7.97 13.64
N PHE A 324 22.71 7.91 12.48
CA PHE A 324 22.88 6.85 11.48
C PHE A 324 23.62 7.40 10.25
N PRO A 325 24.96 7.23 10.15
CA PRO A 325 25.73 7.74 9.01
C PRO A 325 25.26 7.21 7.66
N ASN A 326 24.84 5.93 7.60
CA ASN A 326 24.29 5.27 6.45
C ASN A 326 23.15 4.31 6.91
N PRO A 327 21.92 4.81 7.03
CA PRO A 327 20.82 4.05 7.65
C PRO A 327 20.54 2.69 6.97
N ASP A 328 20.66 2.61 5.63
CA ASP A 328 20.42 1.37 4.87
C ASP A 328 21.39 0.23 5.21
N LEU A 329 22.55 0.54 5.80
CA LEU A 329 23.51 -0.46 6.27
C LEU A 329 23.22 -1.01 7.66
N ASP A 330 22.23 -0.43 8.38
CA ASP A 330 21.90 -0.81 9.76
C ASP A 330 20.37 -0.96 9.94
N PRO A 331 19.73 -1.91 9.22
CA PRO A 331 18.28 -2.04 9.19
C PRO A 331 17.66 -2.35 10.56
N TYR A 332 18.35 -3.18 11.37
CA TYR A 332 17.86 -3.50 12.70
C TYR A 332 17.71 -2.24 13.58
N ASN A 333 18.79 -1.47 13.72
CA ASN A 333 18.78 -0.33 14.63
C ASN A 333 17.89 0.81 14.14
N VAL A 334 17.81 1.03 12.82
CA VAL A 334 16.89 2.05 12.25
C VAL A 334 15.45 1.70 12.56
N VAL A 335 15.01 0.48 12.24
CA VAL A 335 13.62 0.03 12.48
C VAL A 335 13.32 0.02 13.98
N TYR A 336 14.19 -0.58 14.79
CA TYR A 336 14.03 -0.68 16.23
C TYR A 336 13.85 0.69 16.89
N ASN A 337 14.76 1.63 16.63
CA ASN A 337 14.73 2.94 17.26
C ASN A 337 13.57 3.80 16.75
N THR A 338 13.18 3.69 15.48
CA THR A 338 11.98 4.35 14.95
C THR A 338 10.73 3.91 15.70
N LEU A 339 10.57 2.60 15.88
CA LEU A 339 9.41 2.03 16.56
C LEU A 339 9.39 2.30 18.05
N LEU A 340 10.55 2.35 18.73
CA LEU A 340 10.65 2.75 20.12
C LEU A 340 10.18 4.20 20.32
N VAL A 341 10.60 5.13 19.44
CA VAL A 341 10.17 6.54 19.53
C VAL A 341 8.66 6.63 19.30
N ALA A 342 8.13 5.91 18.30
CA ALA A 342 6.68 5.87 18.08
C ALA A 342 5.94 5.37 19.33
N LYS A 343 6.40 4.27 19.93
CA LYS A 343 5.81 3.68 21.13
C LYS A 343 5.82 4.67 22.30
N GLU A 344 6.95 5.32 22.56
CA GLU A 344 7.08 6.31 23.61
C GLU A 344 6.13 7.51 23.41
N ARG A 345 6.03 8.00 22.17
CA ARG A 345 5.16 9.13 21.84
C ARG A 345 3.68 8.76 21.99
N LEU A 346 3.27 7.65 21.40
CA LEU A 346 1.86 7.20 21.41
C LEU A 346 1.37 6.80 22.79
N SER A 347 2.25 6.25 23.66
CA SER A 347 1.89 5.91 25.04
C SER A 347 1.47 7.12 25.89
N LYS A 348 1.77 8.34 25.44
CA LYS A 348 1.41 9.61 26.12
C LYS A 348 0.10 10.20 25.61
N VAL A 349 -0.51 9.59 24.58
CA VAL A 349 -1.74 10.10 23.95
C VAL A 349 -2.95 9.36 24.51
N GLU A 350 -3.73 10.06 25.31
CA GLU A 350 -4.97 9.51 25.83
C GLU A 350 -5.97 9.19 24.70
N GLY A 351 -6.54 7.98 24.75
CA GLY A 351 -7.56 7.55 23.79
C GLY A 351 -7.03 7.31 22.37
N TYR A 352 -5.70 7.15 22.18
CA TYR A 352 -5.17 6.71 20.90
C TYR A 352 -5.62 5.27 20.62
N LYS A 353 -6.17 5.02 19.42
CA LYS A 353 -6.81 3.74 19.10
C LYS A 353 -5.93 2.82 18.26
N ALA A 354 -5.23 3.36 17.27
CA ALA A 354 -4.53 2.54 16.30
C ALA A 354 -3.34 1.79 16.90
N ASP A 355 -3.27 0.49 16.60
CA ASP A 355 -2.05 -0.28 16.79
C ASP A 355 -1.02 0.06 15.68
N VAL A 356 0.27 -0.17 15.98
CA VAL A 356 1.35 0.08 15.03
C VAL A 356 1.77 -1.21 14.36
N ARG A 357 1.67 -1.24 13.04
CA ARG A 357 2.06 -2.36 12.19
C ARG A 357 2.95 -1.86 11.05
N PRO A 358 4.28 -1.84 11.24
CA PRO A 358 5.18 -1.20 10.28
C PRO A 358 5.23 -1.94 8.94
N PHE A 359 5.36 -1.16 7.87
CA PHE A 359 5.98 -1.65 6.64
C PHE A 359 7.49 -1.64 6.79
N ILE A 360 8.14 -2.76 6.41
CA ILE A 360 9.58 -2.96 6.42
C ILE A 360 10.11 -3.27 5.03
N GLN A 361 11.39 -2.97 4.80
CA GLN A 361 12.00 -2.96 3.47
C GLN A 361 12.37 -4.35 2.97
N ALA A 362 11.90 -4.72 1.76
CA ALA A 362 12.32 -5.95 1.09
C ALA A 362 13.30 -5.70 -0.08
N TYR A 363 13.32 -4.53 -0.66
CA TYR A 363 14.10 -4.19 -1.83
C TYR A 363 15.53 -3.72 -1.51
N THR A 364 16.44 -3.91 -2.45
CA THR A 364 17.79 -3.31 -2.43
C THR A 364 17.75 -1.91 -3.02
N ALA A 365 18.16 -0.91 -2.24
CA ALA A 365 18.13 0.51 -2.62
C ALA A 365 19.31 0.93 -3.51
N SER A 366 19.47 0.29 -4.68
CA SER A 366 20.61 0.47 -5.58
C SER A 366 20.75 1.88 -6.19
N TRP A 367 19.75 2.75 -6.00
CA TRP A 367 19.83 4.17 -6.38
C TRP A 367 20.63 5.03 -5.40
N LEU A 368 20.91 4.52 -4.20
CA LEU A 368 21.79 5.16 -3.23
C LEU A 368 23.25 5.09 -3.70
N LYS A 369 24.09 5.97 -3.13
CA LYS A 369 25.51 5.98 -3.47
C LYS A 369 26.16 4.65 -3.11
N PRO A 370 27.00 4.04 -3.98
CA PRO A 370 27.78 2.85 -3.64
C PRO A 370 28.51 2.99 -2.30
N GLY A 371 28.42 1.94 -1.47
CA GLY A 371 28.98 1.92 -0.11
C GLY A 371 28.08 2.55 0.97
N THR A 372 26.88 3.06 0.61
CA THR A 372 25.89 3.58 1.57
C THR A 372 24.60 2.77 1.59
N TYR A 373 24.52 1.68 0.85
CA TYR A 373 23.45 0.69 0.84
C TYR A 373 24.02 -0.73 0.79
N GLN A 374 23.21 -1.71 1.08
CA GLN A 374 23.55 -3.13 1.01
C GLN A 374 22.47 -3.91 0.25
N THR A 375 22.79 -5.14 -0.16
CA THR A 375 21.80 -6.06 -0.71
C THR A 375 20.87 -6.54 0.41
N TYR A 376 19.58 -6.41 0.18
CA TYR A 376 18.54 -6.92 1.08
C TYR A 376 18.14 -8.33 0.66
N GLY A 377 18.26 -9.24 1.60
CA GLY A 377 17.90 -10.64 1.49
C GLY A 377 17.48 -11.18 2.84
N ALA A 378 17.50 -12.50 3.02
CA ALA A 378 16.98 -13.17 4.22
C ALA A 378 17.55 -12.60 5.53
N LYS A 379 18.86 -12.27 5.56
CA LYS A 379 19.50 -11.69 6.74
C LYS A 379 18.87 -10.36 7.14
N GLN A 380 18.77 -9.41 6.20
CA GLN A 380 18.22 -8.07 6.45
C GLN A 380 16.71 -8.13 6.77
N TYR A 381 15.98 -9.09 6.18
CA TYR A 381 14.58 -9.32 6.52
C TYR A 381 14.45 -9.77 7.98
N ARG A 382 15.22 -10.78 8.41
CA ARG A 382 15.20 -11.27 9.80
C ARG A 382 15.66 -10.21 10.80
N GLU A 383 16.64 -9.37 10.46
CA GLU A 383 17.06 -8.24 11.28
C GLU A 383 15.92 -7.25 11.51
N GLN A 384 15.15 -6.91 10.47
CA GLN A 384 13.99 -6.01 10.59
C GLN A 384 12.84 -6.65 11.37
N ILE A 385 12.49 -7.92 11.11
CA ILE A 385 11.47 -8.64 11.89
C ILE A 385 11.86 -8.67 13.37
N LYS A 386 13.12 -9.00 13.67
CA LYS A 386 13.63 -8.98 15.05
C LYS A 386 13.52 -7.60 15.68
N ALA A 387 13.83 -6.54 14.94
CA ALA A 387 13.69 -5.16 15.42
C ALA A 387 12.25 -4.80 15.79
N VAL A 388 11.28 -5.25 14.98
CA VAL A 388 9.85 -5.08 15.28
C VAL A 388 9.47 -5.77 16.60
N TYR A 389 9.88 -7.04 16.76
CA TYR A 389 9.58 -7.80 17.97
C TYR A 389 10.28 -7.22 19.22
N ASP A 390 11.55 -6.86 19.11
CA ASP A 390 12.30 -6.26 20.23
C ASP A 390 11.75 -4.89 20.64
N ALA A 391 11.16 -4.13 19.71
CA ALA A 391 10.43 -2.89 20.02
C ALA A 391 9.06 -3.15 20.70
N GLY A 392 8.66 -4.43 20.79
CA GLY A 392 7.42 -4.87 21.43
C GLY A 392 6.19 -4.74 20.57
N TYR A 393 6.34 -4.93 19.27
CA TYR A 393 5.27 -5.13 18.29
C TYR A 393 5.31 -6.56 17.76
N GLU A 394 4.21 -7.04 17.20
CA GLU A 394 4.07 -8.45 16.79
C GLU A 394 3.72 -8.61 15.32
N GLN A 395 3.41 -7.50 14.64
CA GLN A 395 2.90 -7.46 13.27
C GLN A 395 3.85 -6.68 12.37
N TRP A 396 3.93 -7.08 11.11
CA TRP A 396 4.76 -6.42 10.11
C TRP A 396 4.29 -6.75 8.69
N ILE A 397 4.64 -5.89 7.73
CA ILE A 397 4.38 -6.09 6.31
C ILE A 397 5.66 -5.76 5.54
N PHE A 398 6.09 -6.64 4.63
CA PHE A 398 7.19 -6.35 3.72
C PHE A 398 6.73 -5.63 2.47
N TRP A 399 7.52 -4.64 2.06
CA TRP A 399 7.32 -3.91 0.82
C TRP A 399 8.44 -4.16 -0.19
N ASP A 400 8.06 -4.63 -1.39
CA ASP A 400 8.83 -4.53 -2.63
C ASP A 400 7.89 -4.25 -3.79
N ALA A 401 8.08 -3.13 -4.49
CA ALA A 401 7.26 -2.74 -5.64
C ALA A 401 7.30 -3.77 -6.80
N ASN A 402 8.37 -4.58 -6.89
CA ASN A 402 8.50 -5.64 -7.89
C ASN A 402 7.96 -7.00 -7.41
N ASN A 403 7.50 -7.09 -6.17
CA ASN A 403 7.06 -8.32 -5.52
C ASN A 403 8.11 -9.45 -5.57
N LYS A 404 9.39 -9.09 -5.39
CA LYS A 404 10.51 -10.02 -5.33
C LYS A 404 10.96 -10.16 -3.88
N TYR A 405 10.61 -11.28 -3.27
CA TYR A 405 10.93 -11.55 -1.88
C TYR A 405 11.94 -12.69 -1.77
N ASP A 406 12.93 -12.56 -0.87
CA ASP A 406 13.76 -13.68 -0.46
C ASP A 406 12.97 -14.57 0.52
N THR A 407 12.30 -15.56 -0.04
CA THR A 407 11.37 -16.43 0.69
C THR A 407 12.07 -17.29 1.76
N SER A 408 13.39 -17.46 1.69
CA SER A 408 14.17 -18.17 2.70
C SER A 408 14.24 -17.43 4.05
N ALA A 409 13.81 -16.16 4.07
CA ALA A 409 13.71 -15.37 5.29
C ALA A 409 12.54 -15.79 6.17
N PHE A 410 11.47 -16.32 5.61
CA PHE A 410 10.25 -16.61 6.34
C PHE A 410 10.32 -17.99 7.00
N LEU A 411 9.97 -18.01 8.29
CA LEU A 411 10.05 -19.25 9.09
C LEU A 411 8.93 -20.20 8.66
N LYS A 412 9.23 -21.48 8.66
CA LYS A 412 8.22 -22.55 8.52
C LYS A 412 7.39 -22.60 9.80
N GLU A 413 6.09 -22.70 9.65
CA GLU A 413 5.18 -23.04 10.75
C GLU A 413 5.06 -24.55 10.89
#